data_ebdb8ac1626e86997b2f388d2b627646
#
_entry.id   ebdb8ac1626e86997b2f388d2b627646
#
_cell.length_a   1.000
_cell.length_b   1.000
_cell.length_c   1.000
_cell.angle_alpha   90.00
_cell.angle_beta   90.00
_cell.angle_gamma   90.00
#
_symmetry.space_group_name_H-M   'P 1'
#
loop_
_entity.id
_entity.type
_entity.pdbx_description
1 polymer ?
#
loop_
_entity_poly.entity_id
_entity_poly.type
_entity_poly.pdbx_seq_one_letter_code
_entity_poly.pdbx_strand_id
1 'polypeptide(L)'
;MINVEIKTGIVFYPEIEERVLELTERLGMSDRVIYSSFNHYTIQKIKKLKPEAETGMLYEDGIVNAVDYACDILKADALHPADFNVWYPEFLDQCRKRNRRVHVWTVNDEQQMKTFCEAGVDAIITNYPDIAKSVTEEYSYGKLQPELVRKVLNQ
;
A
#
# COMPACT_ATOMS: atom_id res chain seq x y z
N MET A 1 8.01 -7.82 -3.00
CA MET A 1 7.31 -7.78 -1.70
C MET A 1 5.97 -8.49 -1.88
N ILE A 2 5.46 -9.17 -0.86
CA ILE A 2 4.19 -9.90 -0.89
C ILE A 2 3.24 -9.20 0.07
N ASN A 3 2.03 -8.87 -0.40
CA ASN A 3 0.96 -8.39 0.49
C ASN A 3 0.12 -9.59 0.95
N VAL A 4 0.07 -9.81 2.26
CA VAL A 4 -0.76 -10.85 2.89
C VAL A 4 -1.95 -10.17 3.57
N GLU A 5 -3.11 -10.28 2.94
CA GLU A 5 -4.34 -9.77 3.53
C GLU A 5 -4.92 -10.79 4.52
N ILE A 6 -5.10 -10.37 5.76
CA ILE A 6 -5.72 -11.18 6.82
C ILE A 6 -7.20 -10.78 6.95
N LYS A 7 -8.08 -11.68 6.50
CA LYS A 7 -9.53 -11.44 6.41
C LYS A 7 -10.25 -11.88 7.70
N THR A 8 -10.28 -11.00 8.68
CA THR A 8 -10.92 -11.22 9.99
C THR A 8 -12.07 -10.24 10.29
N GLY A 9 -12.55 -9.53 9.27
CA GLY A 9 -13.60 -8.51 9.44
C GLY A 9 -14.98 -9.06 9.77
N ILE A 10 -15.33 -10.25 9.25
CA ILE A 10 -16.65 -10.87 9.42
C ILE A 10 -16.54 -12.17 10.22
N VAL A 11 -15.55 -12.99 9.93
CA VAL A 11 -15.33 -14.27 10.62
C VAL A 11 -14.09 -14.16 11.48
N PHE A 12 -14.27 -14.47 12.75
CA PHE A 12 -13.15 -14.49 13.69
C PHE A 12 -12.41 -15.83 13.63
N TYR A 13 -11.11 -15.76 13.34
CA TYR A 13 -10.22 -16.92 13.33
C TYR A 13 -9.23 -16.79 14.49
N PRO A 14 -9.39 -17.56 15.57
CA PRO A 14 -8.46 -17.53 16.71
C PRO A 14 -7.02 -17.78 16.26
N GLU A 15 -6.08 -16.97 16.77
CA GLU A 15 -4.63 -17.13 16.56
C GLU A 15 -4.16 -16.97 15.09
N ILE A 16 -4.99 -16.42 14.18
CA ILE A 16 -4.60 -16.30 12.76
C ILE A 16 -3.36 -15.41 12.59
N GLU A 17 -3.27 -14.32 13.35
CA GLU A 17 -2.15 -13.40 13.28
C GLU A 17 -0.85 -14.07 13.72
N GLU A 18 -0.87 -14.80 14.83
CA GLU A 18 0.25 -15.57 15.35
C GLU A 18 0.72 -16.61 14.34
N ARG A 19 -0.21 -17.37 13.78
CA ARG A 19 0.09 -18.44 12.81
C ARG A 19 0.68 -17.90 11.50
N VAL A 20 0.18 -16.76 11.03
CA VAL A 20 0.70 -16.14 9.81
C VAL A 20 2.11 -15.58 10.05
N LEU A 21 2.35 -14.93 11.18
CA LEU A 21 3.68 -14.45 11.56
C LEU A 21 4.69 -15.60 11.70
N GLU A 22 4.31 -16.67 12.40
CA GLU A 22 5.14 -17.87 12.55
C GLU A 22 5.44 -18.53 11.21
N LEU A 23 4.45 -18.65 10.33
CA LEU A 23 4.64 -19.24 9.00
C LEU A 23 5.63 -18.45 8.17
N THR A 24 5.50 -17.13 8.10
CA THR A 24 6.39 -16.27 7.32
C THR A 24 7.82 -16.26 7.88
N GLU A 25 7.97 -16.32 9.20
CA GLU A 25 9.27 -16.44 9.84
C GLU A 25 9.93 -17.79 9.55
N ARG A 26 9.20 -18.90 9.68
CA ARG A 26 9.69 -20.25 9.36
C ARG A 26 10.11 -20.38 7.89
N LEU A 27 9.46 -19.65 6.99
CA LEU A 27 9.81 -19.62 5.57
C LEU A 27 10.93 -18.62 5.24
N GLY A 28 11.46 -17.89 6.20
CA GLY A 28 12.48 -16.85 5.99
C GLY A 28 11.97 -15.69 5.11
N MET A 29 10.69 -15.34 5.22
CA MET A 29 10.05 -14.35 4.38
C MET A 29 9.60 -13.08 5.11
N SER A 30 9.85 -12.97 6.40
CA SER A 30 9.34 -11.89 7.24
C SER A 30 9.69 -10.48 6.74
N ASP A 31 10.85 -10.32 6.12
CA ASP A 31 11.36 -9.07 5.53
C ASP A 31 10.80 -8.76 4.14
N ARG A 32 9.99 -9.67 3.58
CA ARG A 32 9.42 -9.57 2.23
C ARG A 32 7.90 -9.52 2.22
N VAL A 33 7.29 -9.45 3.40
CA VAL A 33 5.82 -9.47 3.57
C VAL A 33 5.35 -8.18 4.22
N ILE A 34 4.29 -7.61 3.68
CA ILE A 34 3.45 -6.62 4.34
C ILE A 34 2.12 -7.27 4.71
N TYR A 35 1.71 -7.15 5.95
CA TYR A 35 0.45 -7.71 6.46
C TYR A 35 -0.63 -6.63 6.42
N SER A 36 -1.74 -6.91 5.75
CA SER A 36 -2.83 -5.95 5.62
C SER A 36 -4.15 -6.52 6.10
N SER A 37 -5.05 -5.67 6.54
CA SER A 37 -6.40 -6.06 6.94
C SER A 37 -7.35 -4.86 6.93
N PHE A 38 -8.62 -5.12 6.60
CA PHE A 38 -9.76 -4.25 6.89
C PHE A 38 -10.15 -4.26 8.37
N ASN A 39 -9.78 -5.32 9.09
CA ASN A 39 -9.92 -5.35 10.54
C ASN A 39 -8.71 -4.70 11.21
N HIS A 40 -8.86 -3.46 11.61
CA HIS A 40 -7.77 -2.69 12.20
C HIS A 40 -7.29 -3.23 13.56
N TYR A 41 -8.11 -4.02 14.27
CA TYR A 41 -7.64 -4.75 15.46
C TYR A 41 -6.57 -5.80 15.10
N THR A 42 -6.68 -6.44 13.92
CA THR A 42 -5.66 -7.34 13.39
C THR A 42 -4.32 -6.61 13.19
N ILE A 43 -4.35 -5.38 12.60
CA ILE A 43 -3.14 -4.57 12.44
C ILE A 43 -2.51 -4.24 13.80
N GLN A 44 -3.32 -3.80 14.78
CA GLN A 44 -2.82 -3.54 16.13
C GLN A 44 -2.23 -4.79 16.80
N LYS A 45 -2.88 -5.94 16.61
CA LYS A 45 -2.41 -7.21 17.20
C LYS A 45 -1.07 -7.61 16.59
N ILE A 46 -0.90 -7.53 15.26
CA ILE A 46 0.38 -7.79 14.59
C ILE A 46 1.47 -6.87 15.14
N LYS A 47 1.21 -5.56 15.24
CA LYS A 47 2.19 -4.61 15.79
C LYS A 47 2.53 -4.85 17.26
N LYS A 48 1.63 -5.43 18.05
CA LYS A 48 1.93 -5.86 19.42
C LYS A 48 2.79 -7.14 19.47
N LEU A 49 2.51 -8.09 18.58
CA LEU A 49 3.23 -9.37 18.52
C LEU A 49 4.62 -9.21 17.92
N LYS A 50 4.73 -8.40 16.86
CA LYS A 50 5.95 -8.19 16.08
C LYS A 50 6.04 -6.72 15.64
N PRO A 51 6.58 -5.81 16.48
CA PRO A 51 6.61 -4.37 16.21
C PRO A 51 7.28 -3.98 14.89
N GLU A 52 8.28 -4.76 14.44
CA GLU A 52 9.00 -4.56 13.20
C GLU A 52 8.28 -5.08 11.95
N ALA A 53 7.21 -5.87 12.10
CA ALA A 53 6.44 -6.36 10.97
C ALA A 53 5.82 -5.20 10.20
N GLU A 54 6.00 -5.19 8.88
CA GLU A 54 5.37 -4.19 8.02
C GLU A 54 3.87 -4.42 7.91
N THR A 55 3.08 -3.37 8.12
CA THR A 55 1.62 -3.44 8.11
C THR A 55 0.98 -2.38 7.24
N GLY A 56 -0.16 -2.74 6.62
CA GLY A 56 -0.97 -1.87 5.77
C GLY A 56 -2.42 -1.80 6.25
N MET A 57 -2.90 -0.59 6.48
CA MET A 57 -4.28 -0.31 6.88
C MET A 57 -5.19 -0.29 5.64
N LEU A 58 -5.98 -1.36 5.44
CA LEU A 58 -7.00 -1.40 4.39
C LEU A 58 -8.26 -0.65 4.85
N TYR A 59 -8.81 0.17 3.95
CA TYR A 59 -10.09 0.84 4.16
C TYR A 59 -10.72 1.26 2.84
N GLU A 60 -12.05 1.25 2.80
CA GLU A 60 -12.86 1.61 1.64
C GLU A 60 -13.51 2.99 1.85
N ASP A 61 -14.26 3.15 2.94
CA ASP A 61 -14.93 4.40 3.25
C ASP A 61 -13.95 5.50 3.64
N GLY A 62 -14.36 6.77 3.43
CA GLY A 62 -13.59 7.92 3.87
C GLY A 62 -13.45 7.95 5.40
N ILE A 63 -12.23 7.94 5.89
CA ILE A 63 -11.90 8.04 7.31
C ILE A 63 -11.35 9.43 7.60
N VAL A 64 -12.02 10.17 8.49
CA VAL A 64 -11.51 11.47 8.94
C VAL A 64 -10.18 11.26 9.68
N ASN A 65 -9.16 12.04 9.33
CA ASN A 65 -7.81 11.92 9.90
C ASN A 65 -7.19 10.51 9.72
N ALA A 66 -7.44 9.87 8.58
CA ALA A 66 -6.96 8.51 8.29
C ALA A 66 -5.44 8.36 8.51
N VAL A 67 -4.67 9.37 8.14
CA VAL A 67 -3.20 9.35 8.27
C VAL A 67 -2.77 9.37 9.74
N ASP A 68 -3.36 10.24 10.56
CA ASP A 68 -3.07 10.28 11.98
C ASP A 68 -3.54 9.01 12.70
N TYR A 69 -4.71 8.50 12.32
CA TYR A 69 -5.20 7.22 12.84
C TYR A 69 -4.24 6.07 12.52
N ALA A 70 -3.78 5.96 11.26
CA ALA A 70 -2.80 4.95 10.87
C ALA A 70 -1.48 5.08 11.65
N CYS A 71 -0.98 6.32 11.82
CA CYS A 71 0.28 6.59 12.48
C CYS A 71 0.22 6.43 14.00
N ASP A 72 -0.78 7.06 14.64
CA ASP A 72 -0.77 7.27 16.08
C ASP A 72 -1.51 6.17 16.84
N ILE A 73 -2.53 5.57 16.21
CA ILE A 73 -3.34 4.53 16.83
C ILE A 73 -2.90 3.14 16.37
N LEU A 74 -2.80 2.92 15.04
CA LEU A 74 -2.48 1.59 14.50
C LEU A 74 -0.98 1.31 14.45
N LYS A 75 -0.14 2.35 14.36
CA LYS A 75 1.30 2.25 14.07
C LYS A 75 1.57 1.56 12.71
N ALA A 76 0.63 1.68 11.78
CA ALA A 76 0.75 1.07 10.45
C ALA A 76 1.82 1.77 9.60
N ASP A 77 2.53 0.99 8.78
CA ASP A 77 3.63 1.47 7.94
C ASP A 77 3.12 2.01 6.60
N ALA A 78 1.95 1.55 6.16
CA ALA A 78 1.30 1.97 4.94
C ALA A 78 -0.22 2.13 5.13
N LEU A 79 -0.80 3.02 4.32
CA LEU A 79 -2.24 3.10 4.12
C LEU A 79 -2.58 2.39 2.81
N HIS A 80 -3.59 1.55 2.84
CA HIS A 80 -4.13 0.84 1.68
C HIS A 80 -5.56 1.33 1.39
N PRO A 81 -5.71 2.55 0.83
CA PRO A 81 -7.01 3.13 0.50
C PRO A 81 -7.64 2.51 -0.74
N ALA A 82 -8.98 2.50 -0.81
CA ALA A 82 -9.67 2.45 -2.09
C ALA A 82 -9.28 3.68 -2.94
N ASP A 83 -9.29 3.53 -4.26
CA ASP A 83 -8.74 4.47 -5.23
C ASP A 83 -9.25 5.91 -5.07
N PHE A 84 -10.55 6.11 -4.82
CA PHE A 84 -11.15 7.44 -4.65
C PHE A 84 -10.65 8.18 -3.40
N ASN A 85 -10.20 7.47 -2.36
CA ASN A 85 -9.69 8.08 -1.13
C ASN A 85 -8.37 8.82 -1.33
N VAL A 86 -7.60 8.46 -2.36
CA VAL A 86 -6.31 9.11 -2.66
C VAL A 86 -6.49 10.59 -3.05
N TRP A 87 -7.66 10.95 -3.56
CA TRP A 87 -7.96 12.30 -4.04
C TRP A 87 -8.53 13.26 -3.00
N TYR A 88 -8.69 12.82 -1.75
CA TYR A 88 -9.03 13.76 -0.68
C TYR A 88 -7.94 14.82 -0.51
N PRO A 89 -8.33 16.09 -0.30
CA PRO A 89 -7.38 17.17 -0.15
C PRO A 89 -6.31 16.85 0.90
N GLU A 90 -5.06 17.16 0.57
CA GLU A 90 -3.89 16.98 1.43
C GLU A 90 -3.54 15.53 1.82
N PHE A 91 -4.31 14.52 1.41
CA PHE A 91 -4.07 13.12 1.83
C PHE A 91 -2.65 12.64 1.52
N LEU A 92 -2.22 12.74 0.26
CA LEU A 92 -0.86 12.32 -0.15
C LEU A 92 0.23 13.15 0.54
N ASP A 93 -0.01 14.45 0.72
CA ASP A 93 0.94 15.32 1.41
C ASP A 93 1.07 14.97 2.90
N GLN A 94 -0.02 14.64 3.56
CA GLN A 94 -0.01 14.16 4.93
C GLN A 94 0.74 12.82 5.04
N CYS A 95 0.50 11.88 4.12
CA CYS A 95 1.23 10.61 4.07
C CYS A 95 2.74 10.85 3.93
N ARG A 96 3.16 11.72 3.00
CA ARG A 96 4.57 12.08 2.80
C ARG A 96 5.19 12.71 4.06
N LYS A 97 4.50 13.69 4.66
CA LYS A 97 4.95 14.37 5.90
C LYS A 97 5.14 13.40 7.07
N ARG A 98 4.27 12.37 7.15
CA ARG A 98 4.31 11.35 8.19
C ARG A 98 5.15 10.13 7.81
N ASN A 99 5.83 10.15 6.64
CA ASN A 99 6.61 9.03 6.10
C ASN A 99 5.80 7.73 6.07
N ARG A 100 4.58 7.79 5.51
CA ARG A 100 3.71 6.63 5.31
C ARG A 100 3.52 6.35 3.84
N ARG A 101 3.65 5.07 3.48
CA ARG A 101 3.45 4.61 2.11
C ARG A 101 1.95 4.52 1.79
N VAL A 102 1.63 4.69 0.52
CA VAL A 102 0.27 4.58 0.00
C VAL A 102 0.24 3.46 -1.04
N HIS A 103 -0.53 2.40 -0.78
CA HIS A 103 -0.76 1.28 -1.68
C HIS A 103 -2.23 1.26 -2.09
N VAL A 104 -2.54 1.83 -3.25
CA VAL A 104 -3.92 2.02 -3.71
C VAL A 104 -4.52 0.75 -4.32
N TRP A 105 -5.79 0.47 -4.04
CA TRP A 105 -6.55 -0.68 -4.55
C TRP A 105 -7.99 -0.29 -4.96
N THR A 106 -8.68 -1.03 -5.83
CA THR A 106 -8.14 -1.96 -6.83
C THR A 106 -8.09 -1.24 -8.14
N VAL A 107 -6.91 -0.99 -8.68
CA VAL A 107 -6.71 -0.21 -9.91
C VAL A 107 -6.48 -1.18 -11.07
N ASN A 108 -7.46 -1.29 -11.97
CA ASN A 108 -7.43 -2.21 -13.09
C ASN A 108 -7.32 -1.52 -14.46
N ASP A 109 -7.58 -0.24 -14.52
CA ASP A 109 -7.49 0.56 -15.73
C ASP A 109 -6.07 1.12 -15.91
N GLU A 110 -5.50 0.97 -17.11
CA GLU A 110 -4.13 1.38 -17.41
C GLU A 110 -3.94 2.90 -17.28
N GLN A 111 -4.93 3.70 -17.67
CA GLN A 111 -4.84 5.16 -17.56
C GLN A 111 -4.90 5.60 -16.09
N GLN A 112 -5.71 4.93 -15.26
CA GLN A 112 -5.69 5.16 -13.82
C GLN A 112 -4.34 4.77 -13.20
N MET A 113 -3.73 3.65 -13.63
CA MET A 113 -2.40 3.27 -13.16
C MET A 113 -1.37 4.37 -13.43
N LYS A 114 -1.36 4.95 -14.65
CA LYS A 114 -0.50 6.08 -15.00
C LYS A 114 -0.75 7.29 -14.10
N THR A 115 -2.02 7.63 -13.88
CA THR A 115 -2.42 8.74 -13.01
C THR A 115 -1.93 8.55 -11.56
N PHE A 116 -2.02 7.34 -11.00
CA PHE A 116 -1.51 7.05 -9.66
C PHE A 116 0.02 7.06 -9.59
N CYS A 117 0.72 6.61 -10.64
CA CYS A 117 2.17 6.76 -10.75
C CYS A 117 2.59 8.23 -10.74
N GLU A 118 1.87 9.09 -11.48
CA GLU A 118 2.11 10.53 -11.53
C GLU A 118 1.82 11.21 -10.17
N ALA A 119 0.77 10.79 -9.48
CA ALA A 119 0.44 11.27 -8.13
C ALA A 119 1.49 10.86 -7.09
N GLY A 120 2.30 9.83 -7.38
CA GLY A 120 3.39 9.37 -6.54
C GLY A 120 2.92 8.49 -5.39
N VAL A 121 1.96 7.58 -5.64
CA VAL A 121 1.67 6.46 -4.73
C VAL A 121 2.82 5.46 -4.75
N ASP A 122 3.00 4.70 -3.67
CA ASP A 122 4.14 3.81 -3.50
C ASP A 122 3.90 2.42 -4.12
N ALA A 123 2.63 2.01 -4.23
CA ALA A 123 2.25 0.77 -4.89
C ALA A 123 0.81 0.82 -5.41
N ILE A 124 0.55 -0.03 -6.42
CA ILE A 124 -0.75 -0.27 -7.01
C ILE A 124 -1.12 -1.74 -6.78
N ILE A 125 -2.29 -2.00 -6.20
CA ILE A 125 -2.88 -3.33 -6.05
C ILE A 125 -3.88 -3.51 -7.18
N THR A 126 -3.67 -4.53 -8.02
CA THR A 126 -4.40 -4.75 -9.27
C THR A 126 -4.61 -6.23 -9.58
N ASN A 127 -5.62 -6.53 -10.40
CA ASN A 127 -5.83 -7.86 -10.98
C ASN A 127 -4.98 -8.09 -12.27
N TYR A 128 -4.31 -7.04 -12.77
CA TYR A 128 -3.48 -7.06 -14.00
C TYR A 128 -2.03 -6.65 -13.70
N PRO A 129 -1.28 -7.50 -12.98
CA PRO A 129 0.08 -7.16 -12.53
C PRO A 129 1.09 -7.01 -13.67
N ASP A 130 0.86 -7.65 -14.80
CA ASP A 130 1.65 -7.53 -16.03
C ASP A 130 1.51 -6.13 -16.64
N ILE A 131 0.28 -5.62 -16.74
CA ILE A 131 0.01 -4.25 -17.23
C ILE A 131 0.62 -3.22 -16.25
N ALA A 132 0.35 -3.37 -14.95
CA ALA A 132 0.89 -2.47 -13.93
C ALA A 132 2.42 -2.44 -13.95
N LYS A 133 3.07 -3.59 -14.17
CA LYS A 133 4.53 -3.66 -14.30
C LYS A 133 5.02 -2.83 -15.49
N SER A 134 4.42 -2.98 -16.66
CA SER A 134 4.79 -2.22 -17.86
C SER A 134 4.64 -0.71 -17.64
N VAL A 135 3.53 -0.29 -17.06
CA VAL A 135 3.27 1.12 -16.74
C VAL A 135 4.31 1.69 -15.76
N THR A 136 4.61 0.94 -14.70
CA THR A 136 5.57 1.42 -13.67
C THR A 136 7.00 1.44 -14.18
N GLU A 137 7.40 0.52 -15.05
CA GLU A 137 8.71 0.52 -15.71
C GLU A 137 8.86 1.73 -16.64
N GLU A 138 7.86 2.00 -17.49
CA GLU A 138 7.83 3.16 -18.37
C GLU A 138 7.94 4.48 -17.59
N TYR A 139 7.15 4.60 -16.51
CA TYR A 139 7.17 5.78 -15.64
C TYR A 139 8.52 5.97 -14.93
N SER A 140 9.14 4.90 -14.45
CA SER A 140 10.45 4.95 -13.81
C SER A 140 11.55 5.33 -14.80
N TYR A 141 11.49 4.81 -16.01
CA TYR A 141 12.43 5.16 -17.07
C TYR A 141 12.31 6.64 -17.49
N GLY A 142 11.10 7.15 -17.64
CA GLY A 142 10.83 8.56 -17.94
C GLY A 142 11.35 9.51 -16.86
N LYS A 143 11.29 9.15 -15.58
CA LYS A 143 11.86 9.94 -14.47
C LYS A 143 13.38 9.93 -14.43
N LEU A 144 14.01 8.82 -14.83
CA LEU A 144 15.48 8.68 -14.84
C LEU A 144 16.15 9.44 -16.02
N GLN A 145 15.41 9.76 -17.08
CA GLN A 145 15.94 10.43 -18.27
C GLN A 145 15.07 11.61 -18.77
N PRO A 146 14.80 12.63 -17.94
CA PRO A 146 13.93 13.74 -18.35
C PRO A 146 14.47 14.55 -19.52
N GLU A 147 15.80 14.57 -19.76
CA GLU A 147 16.41 15.29 -20.89
C GLU A 147 16.34 14.54 -22.22
N LEU A 148 16.35 13.19 -22.21
CA LEU A 148 16.21 12.39 -23.42
C LEU A 148 14.78 12.46 -23.99
N VAL A 149 13.78 12.42 -23.13
CA VAL A 149 12.36 12.52 -23.53
C VAL A 149 12.06 13.88 -24.14
N ARG A 150 12.62 14.97 -23.62
CA ARG A 150 12.49 16.32 -24.21
C ARG A 150 13.12 16.43 -25.59
N LYS A 151 14.20 15.70 -25.88
CA LYS A 151 14.85 15.72 -27.22
C LYS A 151 14.03 14.98 -28.26
N VAL A 152 13.27 13.94 -27.90
CA VAL A 152 12.44 13.17 -28.85
C VAL A 152 11.13 13.90 -29.16
N LEU A 153 10.57 14.67 -28.21
CA LEU A 153 9.32 15.41 -28.41
C LEU A 153 9.51 16.76 -29.14
N ASN A 154 10.76 17.23 -29.33
CA ASN A 154 11.08 18.46 -30.01
C ASN A 154 11.69 18.25 -31.41
N GLN A 155 11.60 17.06 -32.00
CA GLN A 155 11.89 16.73 -33.39
C GLN A 155 10.59 16.49 -34.17
#